data_e1205d4d2f428a9ec701b01803b9f816
#
_entry.id   e1205d4d2f428a9ec701b01803b9f816
#
_cell.length_a   1.000
_cell.length_b   1.000
_cell.length_c   1.000
_cell.angle_alpha   90.00
_cell.angle_beta   90.00
_cell.angle_gamma   90.00
#
_symmetry.space_group_name_H-M   'P 1'
#
loop_
_entity.id
_entity.type
_entity.pdbx_description
1 polymer ?
#
loop_
_entity_poly.entity_id
_entity_poly.type
_entity_poly.pdbx_seq_one_letter_code
_entity_poly.pdbx_strand_id
1 'polypeptide(L)'
;MTFAAGFTFASAHTRGCRPSGRTISAPHPPHHRPLSRKAASTEVCVIGGGPAGSVFARRMALLGHDVVLLERYRHPRPRIGEALAAGIWPLLDAIGAAADVASCRQVQIWDSSVRWAGATAADVHRPGPPSVIVDRGEFDRVLLEQAIDAGVTVIAETSARRPRRRRDGWSVGGATNDASTTINARFVADASGRAKVLGGSVARATPTLCLHALWRGRRAWPARALTEAIVDGWLWGAPLPDGGFRSMLFIDADLLRRRGIHRPELADFFRKLHSSSRLFRTLPRDAEFAELEACDATRFSDAVPIGEAFVKLGEASLALDPLSSMGVQKAIQSAVAGAAAAHTILSGGDSKAAVEFFRADQDASHREHESWIAGYSGQPSPGPRDSFWRRRRSARRPSQRPGGATVPLGRLGLSPAVRILPTPCIVGDRVEMRPAVYHPNLRRPVAYLGGVELAPLLTNPWPASLSATKAAALATWLVSNEILVPR
;
A
#
# COMPACT_ATOMS: atom_id res chain seq x y z
N MET A 1 8.93 11.19 -11.22
CA MET A 1 8.68 11.73 -9.86
C MET A 1 8.92 10.62 -8.85
N THR A 2 10.08 10.64 -8.23
CA THR A 2 10.53 9.63 -7.28
C THR A 2 9.82 9.87 -5.94
N PHE A 3 8.88 9.01 -5.57
CA PHE A 3 8.36 8.97 -4.22
C PHE A 3 9.40 8.29 -3.33
N ALA A 4 10.36 9.05 -2.81
CA ALA A 4 11.14 8.61 -1.68
C ALA A 4 10.20 8.62 -0.46
N ALA A 5 9.59 7.47 -0.17
CA ALA A 5 8.98 7.24 1.12
C ALA A 5 10.10 7.33 2.16
N GLY A 6 9.99 8.29 3.09
CA GLY A 6 10.97 8.46 4.17
C GLY A 6 10.88 7.38 5.23
N PHE A 7 10.99 6.10 4.82
CA PHE A 7 11.27 4.98 5.70
C PHE A 7 12.76 4.67 5.60
N THR A 8 13.54 5.28 6.44
CA THR A 8 14.93 4.88 6.65
C THR A 8 14.94 3.88 7.79
N PHE A 9 15.02 2.59 7.42
CA PHE A 9 15.35 1.56 8.39
C PHE A 9 16.82 1.72 8.79
N ALA A 10 17.10 1.93 10.06
CA ALA A 10 18.43 1.67 10.59
C ALA A 10 18.69 0.17 10.39
N SER A 11 19.68 -0.19 9.57
CA SER A 11 20.09 -1.57 9.39
C SER A 11 20.70 -2.07 10.70
N ALA A 12 19.91 -2.79 11.47
CA ALA A 12 20.48 -3.64 12.51
C ALA A 12 21.26 -4.74 11.78
N HIS A 13 22.57 -4.84 12.06
CA HIS A 13 23.42 -5.94 11.62
C HIS A 13 22.83 -7.25 12.15
N THR A 14 22.10 -7.95 11.32
CA THR A 14 21.78 -9.36 11.56
C THR A 14 23.07 -10.15 11.36
N ARG A 15 23.56 -10.74 12.43
CA ARG A 15 24.66 -11.74 12.40
C ARG A 15 24.29 -12.82 11.38
N GLY A 16 25.27 -13.13 10.54
CA GLY A 16 25.17 -13.95 9.37
C GLY A 16 24.33 -15.22 9.49
N CYS A 17 23.29 -15.28 8.70
CA CYS A 17 22.73 -16.52 8.19
C CYS A 17 23.35 -16.79 6.82
N ARG A 18 24.12 -17.86 6.71
CA ARG A 18 24.65 -18.35 5.43
C ARG A 18 23.48 -18.75 4.52
N PRO A 19 23.53 -18.48 3.21
CA PRO A 19 22.56 -19.00 2.28
C PRO A 19 22.73 -20.53 2.18
N SER A 20 21.81 -21.29 2.74
CA SER A 20 21.70 -22.72 2.44
C SER A 20 21.04 -22.85 1.09
N GLY A 21 21.81 -23.28 0.09
CA GLY A 21 21.26 -23.74 -1.19
C GLY A 21 20.25 -24.87 -0.93
N ARG A 22 18.99 -24.57 -1.03
CA ARG A 22 17.92 -25.57 -1.08
C ARG A 22 17.43 -25.67 -2.51
N THR A 23 17.65 -26.84 -3.10
CA THR A 23 16.94 -27.37 -4.26
C THR A 23 15.44 -27.26 -4.00
N ILE A 24 14.72 -26.71 -4.98
CA ILE A 24 13.27 -26.62 -4.97
C ILE A 24 12.71 -28.04 -5.01
N SER A 25 12.39 -28.60 -3.84
CA SER A 25 11.59 -29.82 -3.71
C SER A 25 10.10 -29.41 -3.82
N ALA A 26 9.30 -30.33 -4.35
CA ALA A 26 7.86 -30.18 -4.55
C ALA A 26 7.15 -29.56 -3.32
N PRO A 27 6.10 -28.78 -3.51
CA PRO A 27 5.44 -28.07 -2.43
C PRO A 27 4.93 -29.06 -1.38
N HIS A 28 5.47 -28.98 -0.16
CA HIS A 28 4.87 -29.65 0.99
C HIS A 28 3.47 -29.08 1.21
N PRO A 29 2.47 -29.94 1.50
CA PRO A 29 1.15 -29.45 1.86
C PRO A 29 1.29 -28.57 3.13
N PRO A 30 0.60 -27.43 3.17
CA PRO A 30 0.66 -26.53 4.32
C PRO A 30 0.23 -27.30 5.58
N HIS A 31 0.97 -27.13 6.67
CA HIS A 31 0.62 -27.69 7.98
C HIS A 31 -0.68 -27.06 8.47
N HIS A 32 -1.81 -27.65 8.04
CA HIS A 32 -3.13 -27.33 8.58
C HIS A 32 -3.27 -27.95 9.98
N ARG A 33 -3.18 -27.12 11.00
CA ARG A 33 -3.56 -27.59 12.34
C ARG A 33 -5.10 -27.74 12.38
N PRO A 34 -5.63 -28.93 12.62
CA PRO A 34 -7.09 -29.10 12.67
C PRO A 34 -7.68 -28.25 13.79
N LEU A 35 -8.81 -27.59 13.49
CA LEU A 35 -9.55 -26.77 14.44
C LEU A 35 -10.00 -27.65 15.61
N SER A 36 -9.45 -27.42 16.80
CA SER A 36 -10.03 -27.94 18.05
C SER A 36 -11.27 -27.12 18.38
N ARG A 37 -12.35 -27.77 18.82
CA ARG A 37 -13.56 -27.09 19.33
C ARG A 37 -13.34 -26.24 20.59
N LYS A 38 -12.14 -26.28 21.18
CA LYS A 38 -11.76 -25.46 22.35
C LYS A 38 -11.32 -24.07 21.91
N ALA A 39 -11.72 -23.05 22.68
CA ALA A 39 -11.21 -21.69 22.49
C ALA A 39 -9.68 -21.70 22.58
N ALA A 40 -9.01 -21.30 21.50
CA ALA A 40 -7.56 -21.10 21.49
C ALA A 40 -7.23 -19.71 22.07
N SER A 41 -6.09 -19.61 22.76
CA SER A 41 -5.56 -18.33 23.26
C SER A 41 -4.29 -17.99 22.51
N THR A 42 -4.09 -16.73 22.18
CA THR A 42 -2.90 -16.22 21.52
C THR A 42 -2.62 -14.79 21.98
N GLU A 43 -1.43 -14.29 21.77
CA GLU A 43 -1.13 -12.90 22.06
C GLU A 43 -1.72 -11.97 20.98
N VAL A 44 -1.58 -12.34 19.70
CA VAL A 44 -2.03 -11.54 18.55
C VAL A 44 -2.90 -12.36 17.62
N CYS A 45 -4.12 -11.90 17.35
CA CYS A 45 -4.98 -12.46 16.32
C CYS A 45 -5.04 -11.51 15.10
N VAL A 46 -4.65 -12.02 13.93
CA VAL A 46 -4.69 -11.28 12.65
C VAL A 46 -5.87 -11.76 11.82
N ILE A 47 -6.66 -10.84 11.29
CA ILE A 47 -7.82 -11.12 10.46
C ILE A 47 -7.52 -10.75 9.01
N GLY A 48 -7.31 -11.75 8.16
CA GLY A 48 -7.00 -11.64 6.74
C GLY A 48 -5.53 -11.89 6.40
N GLY A 49 -5.29 -12.82 5.46
CA GLY A 49 -3.98 -13.25 4.97
C GLY A 49 -3.55 -12.60 3.66
N GLY A 50 -4.05 -11.39 3.37
CA GLY A 50 -3.54 -10.56 2.27
C GLY A 50 -2.19 -9.90 2.62
N PRO A 51 -1.62 -9.06 1.73
CA PRO A 51 -0.29 -8.46 1.93
C PRO A 51 -0.09 -7.76 3.28
N ALA A 52 -1.10 -7.02 3.77
CA ALA A 52 -1.01 -6.35 5.07
C ALA A 52 -0.95 -7.35 6.23
N GLY A 53 -1.86 -8.33 6.24
CA GLY A 53 -1.95 -9.29 7.35
C GLY A 53 -0.77 -10.25 7.39
N SER A 54 -0.33 -10.76 6.25
CA SER A 54 0.82 -11.67 6.16
C SER A 54 2.12 -10.98 6.62
N VAL A 55 2.39 -9.75 6.16
CA VAL A 55 3.59 -9.00 6.56
C VAL A 55 3.53 -8.61 8.03
N PHE A 56 2.38 -8.16 8.54
CA PHE A 56 2.20 -7.85 9.95
C PHE A 56 2.41 -9.10 10.83
N ALA A 57 1.72 -10.20 10.50
CA ALA A 57 1.80 -11.45 11.26
C ALA A 57 3.24 -12.00 11.31
N ARG A 58 3.93 -12.05 10.14
CA ARG A 58 5.33 -12.43 10.06
C ARG A 58 6.20 -11.58 10.97
N ARG A 59 6.05 -10.25 10.91
CA ARG A 59 6.89 -9.35 11.71
C ARG A 59 6.64 -9.53 13.20
N MET A 60 5.38 -9.69 13.63
CA MET A 60 5.04 -9.95 15.03
C MET A 60 5.64 -11.28 15.52
N ALA A 61 5.58 -12.34 14.71
CA ALA A 61 6.19 -13.63 15.04
C ALA A 61 7.73 -13.52 15.17
N LEU A 62 8.39 -12.81 14.25
CA LEU A 62 9.84 -12.55 14.31
C LEU A 62 10.24 -11.72 15.56
N LEU A 63 9.33 -10.93 16.11
CA LEU A 63 9.50 -10.17 17.34
C LEU A 63 9.15 -10.99 18.61
N GLY A 64 8.86 -12.29 18.45
CA GLY A 64 8.65 -13.24 19.55
C GLY A 64 7.22 -13.32 20.08
N HIS A 65 6.24 -12.73 19.39
CA HIS A 65 4.83 -12.84 19.75
C HIS A 65 4.19 -14.14 19.25
N ASP A 66 3.26 -14.70 20.03
CA ASP A 66 2.39 -15.78 19.57
C ASP A 66 1.29 -15.22 18.66
N VAL A 67 1.24 -15.67 17.39
CA VAL A 67 0.39 -15.11 16.37
C VAL A 67 -0.50 -16.17 15.72
N VAL A 68 -1.82 -15.93 15.74
CA VAL A 68 -2.80 -16.68 14.96
C VAL A 68 -3.37 -15.78 13.86
N LEU A 69 -3.39 -16.27 12.63
CA LEU A 69 -3.95 -15.58 11.48
C LEU A 69 -5.17 -16.36 10.95
N LEU A 70 -6.32 -15.68 10.86
CA LEU A 70 -7.53 -16.20 10.23
C LEU A 70 -7.63 -15.72 8.78
N GLU A 71 -7.68 -16.65 7.81
CA GLU A 71 -7.91 -16.34 6.41
C GLU A 71 -9.13 -17.09 5.88
N ARG A 72 -10.06 -16.36 5.27
CA ARG A 72 -11.33 -16.92 4.78
C ARG A 72 -11.23 -17.74 3.53
N TYR A 73 -10.12 -17.64 2.79
CA TYR A 73 -9.90 -18.36 1.54
C TYR A 73 -8.68 -19.26 1.62
N ARG A 74 -8.64 -20.23 0.71
CA ARG A 74 -7.42 -20.98 0.42
C ARG A 74 -6.58 -20.20 -0.58
N HIS A 75 -5.28 -20.13 -0.36
CA HIS A 75 -4.33 -19.58 -1.32
C HIS A 75 -3.68 -20.69 -2.18
N PRO A 76 -3.24 -20.40 -3.42
CA PRO A 76 -3.42 -19.13 -4.14
C PRO A 76 -4.85 -18.93 -4.62
N ARG A 77 -5.26 -17.67 -4.79
CA ARG A 77 -6.54 -17.33 -5.42
C ARG A 77 -6.43 -16.11 -6.34
N PRO A 78 -7.15 -16.07 -7.48
CA PRO A 78 -7.18 -14.88 -8.32
C PRO A 78 -7.67 -13.65 -7.56
N ARG A 79 -7.00 -12.53 -7.78
CA ARG A 79 -7.39 -11.21 -7.26
C ARG A 79 -6.99 -10.12 -8.23
N ILE A 80 -7.79 -9.07 -8.31
CA ILE A 80 -7.42 -7.84 -9.00
C ILE A 80 -6.44 -7.01 -8.16
N GLY A 81 -5.80 -6.02 -8.80
CA GLY A 81 -4.78 -5.17 -8.18
C GLY A 81 -3.37 -5.71 -8.42
N GLU A 82 -3.16 -6.21 -9.64
CA GLU A 82 -1.93 -6.87 -10.11
C GLU A 82 -0.76 -5.89 -10.29
N ALA A 83 -1.06 -4.59 -10.46
CA ALA A 83 -0.04 -3.57 -10.71
C ALA A 83 0.66 -3.15 -9.41
N LEU A 84 1.97 -3.32 -9.37
CA LEU A 84 2.85 -2.85 -8.31
C LEU A 84 3.77 -1.77 -8.86
N ALA A 85 3.68 -0.57 -8.29
CA ALA A 85 4.56 0.54 -8.68
C ALA A 85 6.02 0.24 -8.32
N ALA A 86 6.98 0.81 -9.06
CA ALA A 86 8.42 0.58 -8.89
C ALA A 86 8.94 0.79 -7.44
N GLY A 87 8.28 1.66 -6.65
CA GLY A 87 8.59 1.87 -5.23
C GLY A 87 8.33 0.67 -4.32
N ILE A 88 7.78 -0.44 -4.84
CA ILE A 88 7.57 -1.66 -4.06
C ILE A 88 8.87 -2.38 -3.72
N TRP A 89 9.88 -2.34 -4.63
CA TRP A 89 11.10 -3.12 -4.49
C TRP A 89 11.90 -2.82 -3.22
N PRO A 90 12.23 -1.55 -2.88
CA PRO A 90 12.92 -1.25 -1.63
C PRO A 90 12.14 -1.69 -0.39
N LEU A 91 10.81 -1.72 -0.48
CA LEU A 91 9.97 -2.17 0.63
C LEU A 91 10.00 -3.70 0.76
N LEU A 92 9.98 -4.43 -0.35
CA LEU A 92 10.14 -5.89 -0.38
C LEU A 92 11.52 -6.31 0.15
N ASP A 93 12.58 -5.58 -0.21
CA ASP A 93 13.92 -5.78 0.35
C ASP A 93 13.92 -5.59 1.87
N ALA A 94 13.32 -4.50 2.35
CA ALA A 94 13.27 -4.18 3.77
C ALA A 94 12.51 -5.23 4.62
N ILE A 95 11.54 -5.92 4.03
CA ILE A 95 10.83 -7.04 4.68
C ILE A 95 11.41 -8.41 4.34
N GLY A 96 12.49 -8.49 3.54
CA GLY A 96 13.13 -9.75 3.13
C GLY A 96 12.28 -10.61 2.20
N ALA A 97 11.45 -10.00 1.34
CA ALA A 97 10.55 -10.70 0.41
C ALA A 97 10.92 -10.50 -1.07
N ALA A 98 11.94 -9.68 -1.37
CA ALA A 98 12.23 -9.29 -2.75
C ALA A 98 12.62 -10.47 -3.64
N ALA A 99 13.47 -11.39 -3.16
CA ALA A 99 13.91 -12.55 -3.94
C ALA A 99 12.76 -13.49 -4.27
N ASP A 100 11.91 -13.79 -3.29
CA ASP A 100 10.78 -14.70 -3.46
C ASP A 100 9.72 -14.09 -4.40
N VAL A 101 9.44 -12.78 -4.25
CA VAL A 101 8.53 -12.06 -5.16
C VAL A 101 9.11 -11.96 -6.56
N ALA A 102 10.42 -11.76 -6.72
CA ALA A 102 11.06 -11.73 -8.03
C ALA A 102 10.97 -13.08 -8.77
N SER A 103 10.82 -14.20 -8.06
CA SER A 103 10.61 -15.53 -8.62
C SER A 103 9.17 -15.78 -9.08
N CYS A 104 8.20 -14.98 -8.63
CA CYS A 104 6.81 -15.10 -9.07
C CYS A 104 6.66 -14.72 -10.55
N ARG A 105 5.63 -15.31 -11.19
CA ARG A 105 5.27 -14.90 -12.56
C ARG A 105 4.89 -13.43 -12.60
N GLN A 106 5.57 -12.66 -13.45
CA GLN A 106 5.36 -11.23 -13.55
C GLN A 106 5.66 -10.69 -14.96
N VAL A 107 5.06 -9.55 -15.28
CA VAL A 107 5.37 -8.76 -16.47
C VAL A 107 6.00 -7.45 -16.03
N GLN A 108 7.21 -7.17 -16.50
CA GLN A 108 7.88 -5.90 -16.25
C GLN A 108 7.32 -4.82 -17.15
N ILE A 109 6.96 -3.68 -16.57
CA ILE A 109 6.41 -2.52 -17.25
C ILE A 109 7.39 -1.36 -17.13
N TRP A 110 8.11 -1.09 -18.22
CA TRP A 110 9.04 0.04 -18.33
C TRP A 110 8.36 1.29 -18.87
N ASP A 111 7.38 1.09 -19.75
CA ASP A 111 6.68 2.14 -20.46
C ASP A 111 5.19 2.16 -20.11
N SER A 112 4.61 3.34 -20.08
CA SER A 112 3.19 3.54 -19.92
C SER A 112 2.69 4.53 -20.95
N SER A 113 1.59 4.23 -21.62
CA SER A 113 0.90 5.20 -22.47
C SER A 113 -0.21 5.87 -21.66
N VAL A 114 -0.12 7.16 -21.49
CA VAL A 114 -1.06 7.96 -20.69
C VAL A 114 -1.73 8.99 -21.58
N ARG A 115 -3.06 9.01 -21.58
CA ARG A 115 -3.87 10.05 -22.22
C ARG A 115 -4.78 10.68 -21.18
N TRP A 116 -4.49 11.92 -20.84
CA TRP A 116 -5.17 12.63 -19.78
C TRP A 116 -5.60 14.02 -20.25
N ALA A 117 -6.76 14.49 -19.79
CA ALA A 117 -7.21 15.87 -19.96
C ALA A 117 -7.30 16.39 -21.41
N GLY A 118 -7.64 15.52 -22.37
CA GLY A 118 -7.75 15.93 -23.79
C GLY A 118 -6.40 16.09 -24.52
N ALA A 119 -5.29 15.92 -23.81
CA ALA A 119 -3.95 15.95 -24.41
C ALA A 119 -3.72 14.80 -25.40
N THR A 120 -2.74 14.95 -26.27
CA THR A 120 -2.19 13.84 -27.05
C THR A 120 -1.70 12.75 -26.10
N ALA A 121 -1.81 11.49 -26.54
CA ALA A 121 -1.25 10.39 -25.77
C ALA A 121 0.26 10.60 -25.60
N ALA A 122 0.74 10.49 -24.37
CA ALA A 122 2.16 10.58 -24.08
C ALA A 122 2.65 9.18 -23.64
N ASP A 123 3.70 8.72 -24.28
CA ASP A 123 4.45 7.57 -23.79
C ASP A 123 5.38 8.05 -22.67
N VAL A 124 5.25 7.45 -21.51
CA VAL A 124 6.01 7.81 -20.32
C VAL A 124 6.98 6.66 -20.02
N HIS A 125 8.24 6.89 -20.37
CA HIS A 125 9.34 6.04 -19.91
C HIS A 125 9.81 6.56 -18.54
N ARG A 126 9.92 5.67 -17.56
CA ARG A 126 10.41 6.02 -16.22
C ARG A 126 11.81 5.47 -16.02
N PRO A 127 12.82 6.33 -15.78
CA PRO A 127 14.14 5.84 -15.39
C PRO A 127 14.06 5.15 -14.01
N GLY A 128 14.86 4.11 -13.82
CA GLY A 128 14.90 3.34 -12.59
C GLY A 128 14.25 1.95 -12.74
N PRO A 129 13.96 1.24 -11.64
CA PRO A 129 13.37 -0.09 -11.70
C PRO A 129 11.97 -0.05 -12.31
N PRO A 130 11.57 -1.12 -13.03
CA PRO A 130 10.25 -1.20 -13.65
C PRO A 130 9.14 -1.34 -12.61
N SER A 131 7.95 -0.89 -12.97
CA SER A 131 6.74 -1.37 -12.34
C SER A 131 6.49 -2.82 -12.78
N VAL A 132 5.77 -3.60 -11.98
CA VAL A 132 5.50 -5.00 -12.32
C VAL A 132 4.01 -5.30 -12.24
N ILE A 133 3.55 -6.16 -13.14
CA ILE A 133 2.24 -6.79 -13.05
C ILE A 133 2.48 -8.21 -12.57
N VAL A 134 1.96 -8.55 -11.41
CA VAL A 134 2.14 -9.86 -10.77
C VAL A 134 0.85 -10.68 -10.83
N ASP A 135 1.00 -11.99 -10.76
CA ASP A 135 -0.10 -12.85 -10.34
C ASP A 135 -0.31 -12.63 -8.83
N ARG A 136 -1.45 -12.00 -8.47
CA ARG A 136 -1.77 -11.68 -7.08
C ARG A 136 -2.00 -12.92 -6.21
N GLY A 137 -2.47 -14.01 -6.79
CA GLY A 137 -2.61 -15.27 -6.06
C GLY A 137 -1.25 -15.77 -5.61
N GLU A 138 -0.28 -15.76 -6.50
CA GLU A 138 1.09 -16.19 -6.25
C GLU A 138 1.83 -15.23 -5.31
N PHE A 139 1.72 -13.93 -5.56
CA PHE A 139 2.29 -12.89 -4.71
C PHE A 139 1.76 -12.95 -3.25
N ASP A 140 0.44 -13.02 -3.08
CA ASP A 140 -0.17 -13.08 -1.75
C ASP A 140 0.20 -14.38 -1.03
N ARG A 141 0.29 -15.52 -1.75
CA ARG A 141 0.74 -16.81 -1.23
C ARG A 141 2.16 -16.76 -0.69
N VAL A 142 3.10 -16.20 -1.44
CA VAL A 142 4.50 -16.06 -1.03
C VAL A 142 4.62 -15.31 0.30
N LEU A 143 3.92 -14.19 0.44
CA LEU A 143 3.94 -13.43 1.70
C LEU A 143 3.32 -14.21 2.87
N LEU A 144 2.29 -15.00 2.61
CA LEU A 144 1.65 -15.83 3.64
C LEU A 144 2.55 -17.00 4.06
N GLU A 145 3.22 -17.65 3.12
CA GLU A 145 4.19 -18.72 3.39
C GLU A 145 5.36 -18.21 4.23
N GLN A 146 5.89 -17.03 3.92
CA GLN A 146 6.91 -16.39 4.76
C GLN A 146 6.41 -16.13 6.19
N ALA A 147 5.12 -15.86 6.39
CA ALA A 147 4.56 -15.72 7.74
C ALA A 147 4.47 -17.08 8.44
N ILE A 148 4.09 -18.15 7.74
CA ILE A 148 4.09 -19.52 8.27
C ILE A 148 5.50 -19.95 8.66
N ASP A 149 6.49 -19.70 7.81
CA ASP A 149 7.90 -20.02 8.07
C ASP A 149 8.46 -19.25 9.29
N ALA A 150 7.92 -18.08 9.58
CA ALA A 150 8.24 -17.32 10.79
C ALA A 150 7.52 -17.82 12.07
N GLY A 151 6.69 -18.85 11.98
CA GLY A 151 5.99 -19.45 13.12
C GLY A 151 4.54 -18.99 13.31
N VAL A 152 3.95 -18.27 12.35
CA VAL A 152 2.53 -17.87 12.44
C VAL A 152 1.62 -19.10 12.27
N THR A 153 0.68 -19.28 13.19
CA THR A 153 -0.37 -20.30 13.05
C THR A 153 -1.47 -19.76 12.13
N VAL A 154 -1.55 -20.27 10.90
CA VAL A 154 -2.58 -19.87 9.92
C VAL A 154 -3.77 -20.82 9.97
N ILE A 155 -4.98 -20.27 10.13
CA ILE A 155 -6.25 -20.99 10.04
C ILE A 155 -6.95 -20.52 8.76
N ALA A 156 -6.75 -21.28 7.70
CA ALA A 156 -7.35 -21.00 6.38
C ALA A 156 -8.84 -21.40 6.34
N GLU A 157 -9.54 -20.95 5.28
CA GLU A 157 -10.96 -21.24 5.01
C GLU A 157 -11.88 -20.83 6.19
N THR A 158 -11.43 -19.85 6.98
CA THR A 158 -12.10 -19.43 8.20
C THR A 158 -12.48 -17.96 8.14
N SER A 159 -13.78 -17.70 8.00
CA SER A 159 -14.32 -16.34 8.02
C SER A 159 -14.41 -15.83 9.46
N ALA A 160 -13.67 -14.77 9.75
CA ALA A 160 -13.75 -14.12 11.06
C ALA A 160 -15.08 -13.37 11.20
N ARG A 161 -15.73 -13.54 12.34
CA ARG A 161 -16.85 -12.71 12.76
C ARG A 161 -16.34 -11.46 13.47
N ARG A 162 -17.19 -10.44 13.58
CA ARG A 162 -16.84 -9.19 14.27
C ARG A 162 -16.33 -9.49 15.69
N PRO A 163 -15.06 -9.10 16.02
CA PRO A 163 -14.49 -9.33 17.35
C PRO A 163 -15.30 -8.65 18.45
N ARG A 164 -15.38 -9.31 19.59
CA ARG A 164 -16.02 -8.77 20.80
C ARG A 164 -14.95 -8.38 21.80
N ARG A 165 -15.01 -7.13 22.30
CA ARG A 165 -14.12 -6.65 23.36
C ARG A 165 -14.37 -7.43 24.65
N ARG A 166 -13.29 -7.82 25.34
CA ARG A 166 -13.28 -8.45 26.66
C ARG A 166 -12.47 -7.58 27.62
N ARG A 167 -12.49 -7.90 28.92
CA ARG A 167 -11.69 -7.19 29.91
C ARG A 167 -10.21 -7.19 29.54
N ASP A 168 -9.65 -8.33 29.16
CA ASP A 168 -8.22 -8.54 28.93
C ASP A 168 -7.87 -8.76 27.44
N GLY A 169 -8.63 -8.19 26.52
CA GLY A 169 -8.38 -8.34 25.09
C GLY A 169 -9.65 -8.51 24.26
N TRP A 170 -9.64 -9.49 23.38
CA TRP A 170 -10.67 -9.73 22.38
C TRP A 170 -11.05 -11.20 22.29
N SER A 171 -12.31 -11.46 21.92
CA SER A 171 -12.78 -12.76 21.48
C SER A 171 -13.16 -12.67 20.01
N VAL A 172 -12.45 -13.40 19.15
CA VAL A 172 -12.62 -13.44 17.70
C VAL A 172 -13.25 -14.78 17.32
N GLY A 173 -14.51 -14.76 16.91
CA GLY A 173 -15.17 -15.95 16.35
C GLY A 173 -14.70 -16.20 14.92
N GLY A 174 -14.39 -17.45 14.59
CA GLY A 174 -14.15 -17.91 13.21
C GLY A 174 -15.18 -18.97 12.82
N ALA A 175 -15.59 -19.00 11.57
CA ALA A 175 -16.46 -20.02 11.01
C ALA A 175 -15.90 -20.56 9.71
N THR A 176 -15.83 -21.88 9.60
CA THR A 176 -15.69 -22.64 8.34
C THR A 176 -17.07 -23.12 7.89
N ASN A 177 -17.16 -23.84 6.79
CA ASN A 177 -18.42 -24.49 6.35
C ASN A 177 -18.94 -25.48 7.40
N ASP A 178 -18.04 -26.19 8.11
CA ASP A 178 -18.39 -27.34 8.96
C ASP A 178 -18.11 -27.11 10.45
N ALA A 179 -17.40 -26.05 10.82
CA ALA A 179 -16.97 -25.82 12.19
C ALA A 179 -16.95 -24.34 12.57
N SER A 180 -17.03 -24.10 13.88
CA SER A 180 -16.77 -22.77 14.44
C SER A 180 -15.65 -22.85 15.46
N THR A 181 -14.83 -21.80 15.49
CA THR A 181 -13.76 -21.65 16.48
C THR A 181 -13.87 -20.29 17.17
N THR A 182 -13.22 -20.17 18.32
CA THR A 182 -13.08 -18.89 19.02
C THR A 182 -11.62 -18.70 19.40
N ILE A 183 -11.06 -17.57 19.02
CA ILE A 183 -9.70 -17.16 19.38
C ILE A 183 -9.78 -16.03 20.40
N ASN A 184 -9.20 -16.22 21.57
CA ASN A 184 -9.02 -15.17 22.56
C ASN A 184 -7.63 -14.56 22.35
N ALA A 185 -7.56 -13.24 22.16
CA ALA A 185 -6.31 -12.55 21.87
C ALA A 185 -6.16 -11.28 22.71
N ARG A 186 -4.93 -10.95 23.14
CA ARG A 186 -4.64 -9.66 23.79
C ARG A 186 -4.78 -8.51 22.80
N PHE A 187 -4.35 -8.74 21.57
CA PHE A 187 -4.32 -7.73 20.50
C PHE A 187 -4.94 -8.28 19.22
N VAL A 188 -5.70 -7.46 18.48
CA VAL A 188 -6.29 -7.82 17.19
C VAL A 188 -5.79 -6.90 16.10
N ALA A 189 -5.31 -7.49 14.98
CA ALA A 189 -5.00 -6.75 13.75
C ALA A 189 -6.08 -7.05 12.70
N ASP A 190 -6.84 -6.02 12.32
CA ASP A 190 -7.79 -6.11 11.21
C ASP A 190 -7.10 -5.80 9.90
N ALA A 191 -6.76 -6.84 9.15
CA ALA A 191 -6.21 -6.80 7.80
C ALA A 191 -7.22 -7.38 6.77
N SER A 192 -8.51 -7.35 7.09
CA SER A 192 -9.58 -7.94 6.29
C SER A 192 -9.91 -7.15 5.01
N GLY A 193 -9.15 -6.09 4.72
CA GLY A 193 -9.36 -5.22 3.58
C GLY A 193 -10.69 -4.49 3.68
N ARG A 194 -11.40 -4.36 2.57
CA ARG A 194 -12.67 -3.63 2.50
C ARG A 194 -13.80 -4.24 3.35
N ALA A 195 -13.64 -5.47 3.87
CA ALA A 195 -14.60 -6.07 4.78
C ALA A 195 -14.65 -5.36 6.14
N LYS A 196 -13.53 -4.79 6.61
CA LYS A 196 -13.41 -4.02 7.87
C LYS A 196 -14.10 -4.71 9.04
N VAL A 197 -13.65 -5.91 9.36
CA VAL A 197 -14.32 -6.82 10.33
C VAL A 197 -14.43 -6.21 11.73
N LEU A 198 -13.44 -5.40 12.16
CA LEU A 198 -13.55 -4.61 13.40
C LEU A 198 -14.61 -3.50 13.31
N GLY A 199 -15.03 -3.13 12.10
CA GLY A 199 -15.94 -2.02 11.88
C GLY A 199 -15.28 -0.67 12.17
N GLY A 200 -16.12 0.34 12.40
CA GLY A 200 -15.67 1.70 12.67
C GLY A 200 -16.29 2.73 11.72
N SER A 201 -16.09 4.00 12.05
CA SER A 201 -16.52 5.12 11.22
C SER A 201 -15.48 5.44 10.17
N VAL A 202 -15.92 5.58 8.92
CA VAL A 202 -15.05 5.91 7.79
C VAL A 202 -15.51 7.19 7.09
N ALA A 203 -14.55 8.05 6.76
CA ALA A 203 -14.76 9.16 5.83
C ALA A 203 -14.63 8.61 4.40
N ARG A 204 -15.74 8.60 3.64
CA ARG A 204 -15.79 8.12 2.26
C ARG A 204 -15.75 9.27 1.27
N ALA A 205 -14.97 9.09 0.22
CA ALA A 205 -15.02 9.96 -0.95
C ALA A 205 -16.25 9.65 -1.85
N THR A 206 -16.35 10.34 -2.99
CA THR A 206 -17.38 10.08 -4.00
C THR A 206 -17.37 8.60 -4.39
N PRO A 207 -18.50 7.89 -4.31
CA PRO A 207 -18.58 6.47 -4.62
C PRO A 207 -18.10 6.15 -6.03
N THR A 208 -17.17 5.20 -6.14
CA THR A 208 -16.54 4.78 -7.38
C THR A 208 -16.73 3.29 -7.59
N LEU A 209 -17.25 2.93 -8.76
CA LEU A 209 -17.37 1.54 -9.22
C LEU A 209 -16.23 1.23 -10.18
N CYS A 210 -15.59 0.08 -10.01
CA CYS A 210 -14.69 -0.49 -10.98
C CYS A 210 -15.39 -1.65 -11.70
N LEU A 211 -15.49 -1.55 -13.02
CA LEU A 211 -15.77 -2.70 -13.89
C LEU A 211 -14.43 -3.19 -14.44
N HIS A 212 -14.11 -4.46 -14.26
CA HIS A 212 -12.86 -5.04 -14.74
C HIS A 212 -13.12 -6.24 -15.64
N ALA A 213 -12.41 -6.25 -16.76
CA ALA A 213 -12.55 -7.26 -17.80
C ALA A 213 -11.23 -8.01 -18.02
N LEU A 214 -11.35 -9.30 -18.27
CA LEU A 214 -10.26 -10.14 -18.73
C LEU A 214 -10.42 -10.37 -20.24
N TRP A 215 -9.34 -10.10 -20.97
CA TRP A 215 -9.27 -10.34 -22.41
C TRP A 215 -8.27 -11.45 -22.71
N ARG A 216 -8.60 -12.28 -23.69
CA ARG A 216 -7.73 -13.32 -24.25
C ARG A 216 -7.52 -13.04 -25.73
N GLY A 217 -6.33 -13.31 -26.24
CA GLY A 217 -6.01 -13.13 -27.65
C GLY A 217 -4.85 -14.02 -28.06
N ARG A 218 -4.75 -14.26 -29.38
CA ARG A 218 -3.65 -15.08 -29.95
C ARG A 218 -2.36 -14.29 -30.08
N ARG A 219 -2.44 -12.99 -30.19
CA ARG A 219 -1.29 -12.10 -30.31
C ARG A 219 -0.81 -11.62 -28.95
N ALA A 220 0.49 -11.42 -28.83
CA ALA A 220 1.07 -10.83 -27.62
C ALA A 220 0.53 -9.40 -27.41
N TRP A 221 0.22 -9.10 -26.16
CA TRP A 221 -0.15 -7.76 -25.73
C TRP A 221 1.08 -6.85 -25.67
N PRO A 222 0.93 -5.53 -25.92
CA PRO A 222 2.04 -4.61 -25.72
C PRO A 222 2.50 -4.64 -24.26
N ALA A 223 3.82 -4.75 -24.03
CA ALA A 223 4.42 -4.78 -22.67
C ALA A 223 4.42 -3.39 -22.02
N ARG A 224 3.27 -2.75 -21.97
CA ARG A 224 3.05 -1.42 -21.38
C ARG A 224 1.72 -1.31 -20.67
N ALA A 225 1.65 -0.44 -19.69
CA ALA A 225 0.40 -0.07 -19.07
C ALA A 225 -0.28 1.07 -19.87
N LEU A 226 -1.59 1.00 -19.98
CA LEU A 226 -2.43 1.99 -20.64
C LEU A 226 -3.29 2.71 -19.59
N THR A 227 -3.35 4.05 -19.64
CA THR A 227 -4.24 4.85 -18.77
C THR A 227 -4.88 5.96 -19.58
N GLU A 228 -6.19 6.02 -19.61
CA GLU A 228 -6.92 7.04 -20.35
C GLU A 228 -8.08 7.62 -19.55
N ALA A 229 -8.11 8.97 -19.44
CA ALA A 229 -9.27 9.70 -18.93
C ALA A 229 -10.33 9.83 -20.02
N ILE A 230 -11.55 9.44 -19.70
CA ILE A 230 -12.74 9.58 -20.52
C ILE A 230 -13.78 10.47 -19.81
N VAL A 231 -14.85 10.83 -20.49
CA VAL A 231 -15.89 11.76 -19.95
C VAL A 231 -16.46 11.25 -18.62
N ASP A 232 -16.81 9.98 -18.56
CA ASP A 232 -17.52 9.38 -17.42
C ASP A 232 -16.60 8.70 -16.39
N GLY A 233 -15.27 8.80 -16.57
CA GLY A 233 -14.32 8.12 -15.70
C GLY A 233 -12.95 7.96 -16.33
N TRP A 234 -12.30 6.84 -16.07
CA TRP A 234 -11.01 6.52 -16.66
C TRP A 234 -10.84 5.01 -16.84
N LEU A 235 -10.03 4.68 -17.83
CA LEU A 235 -9.63 3.31 -18.16
C LEU A 235 -8.19 3.07 -17.78
N TRP A 236 -7.92 1.89 -17.27
CA TRP A 236 -6.59 1.34 -17.07
C TRP A 236 -6.49 -0.06 -17.67
N GLY A 237 -5.31 -0.44 -18.14
CA GLY A 237 -5.09 -1.81 -18.59
C GLY A 237 -3.62 -2.16 -18.70
N ALA A 238 -3.33 -3.47 -18.58
CA ALA A 238 -1.98 -4.03 -18.70
C ALA A 238 -2.03 -5.52 -19.05
N PRO A 239 -0.95 -6.06 -19.69
CA PRO A 239 -0.80 -7.48 -19.90
C PRO A 239 -0.62 -8.21 -18.56
N LEU A 240 -1.16 -9.42 -18.48
CA LEU A 240 -1.05 -10.30 -17.32
C LEU A 240 0.02 -11.37 -17.51
N PRO A 241 0.60 -11.92 -16.43
CA PRO A 241 1.61 -12.98 -16.50
C PRO A 241 1.12 -14.29 -17.13
N ASP A 242 -0.20 -14.51 -17.17
CA ASP A 242 -0.83 -15.69 -17.78
C ASP A 242 -1.13 -15.53 -19.29
N GLY A 243 -0.62 -14.46 -19.90
CA GLY A 243 -0.82 -14.14 -21.31
C GLY A 243 -2.17 -13.45 -21.60
N GLY A 244 -2.96 -13.10 -20.60
CA GLY A 244 -4.16 -12.29 -20.73
C GLY A 244 -3.87 -10.79 -20.72
N PHE A 245 -4.93 -10.00 -20.86
CA PHE A 245 -4.90 -8.56 -20.64
C PHE A 245 -6.04 -8.15 -19.72
N ARG A 246 -5.72 -7.40 -18.68
CA ARG A 246 -6.71 -6.81 -17.79
C ARG A 246 -7.02 -5.39 -18.25
N SER A 247 -8.30 -5.09 -18.42
CA SER A 247 -8.73 -3.69 -18.50
C SER A 247 -9.74 -3.38 -17.41
N MET A 248 -9.66 -2.18 -16.87
CA MET A 248 -10.49 -1.69 -15.77
C MET A 248 -11.10 -0.34 -16.17
N LEU A 249 -12.38 -0.18 -15.90
CA LEU A 249 -13.14 1.05 -16.11
C LEU A 249 -13.63 1.57 -14.76
N PHE A 250 -13.20 2.75 -14.37
CA PHE A 250 -13.59 3.40 -13.13
C PHE A 250 -14.60 4.52 -13.41
N ILE A 251 -15.79 4.39 -12.85
CA ILE A 251 -16.92 5.29 -13.05
C ILE A 251 -17.57 5.65 -11.71
N ASP A 252 -18.48 6.62 -11.72
CA ASP A 252 -19.32 6.86 -10.55
C ASP A 252 -20.25 5.67 -10.30
N ALA A 253 -20.38 5.28 -9.05
CA ALA A 253 -21.19 4.11 -8.69
C ALA A 253 -22.67 4.24 -9.07
N ASP A 254 -23.19 5.45 -9.20
CA ASP A 254 -24.57 5.73 -9.59
C ASP A 254 -24.78 5.92 -11.10
N LEU A 255 -23.68 5.92 -11.89
CA LEU A 255 -23.75 6.17 -13.34
C LEU A 255 -24.63 5.16 -14.08
N LEU A 256 -24.47 3.88 -13.74
CA LEU A 256 -25.25 2.80 -14.37
C LEU A 256 -26.75 3.00 -14.13
N ARG A 257 -27.13 3.31 -12.88
CA ARG A 257 -28.52 3.60 -12.52
C ARG A 257 -29.05 4.83 -13.25
N ARG A 258 -28.28 5.93 -13.31
CA ARG A 258 -28.70 7.17 -14.03
C ARG A 258 -28.91 6.94 -15.52
N ARG A 259 -28.19 5.98 -16.12
CA ARG A 259 -28.30 5.63 -17.53
C ARG A 259 -29.26 4.49 -17.82
N GLY A 260 -29.91 3.94 -16.80
CA GLY A 260 -30.83 2.80 -16.96
C GLY A 260 -30.10 1.50 -17.40
N ILE A 261 -28.81 1.37 -17.10
CA ILE A 261 -28.02 0.20 -17.51
C ILE A 261 -28.16 -0.90 -16.47
N HIS A 262 -28.71 -2.04 -16.87
CA HIS A 262 -28.90 -3.22 -16.03
C HIS A 262 -27.78 -4.24 -16.22
N ARG A 263 -27.74 -5.26 -15.34
CA ARG A 263 -26.68 -6.27 -15.31
C ARG A 263 -26.43 -6.97 -16.65
N PRO A 264 -27.44 -7.36 -17.44
CA PRO A 264 -27.21 -7.98 -18.77
C PRO A 264 -26.49 -7.05 -19.76
N GLU A 265 -26.66 -5.75 -19.63
CA GLU A 265 -26.15 -4.73 -20.56
C GLU A 265 -24.74 -4.25 -20.19
N LEU A 266 -24.19 -4.68 -19.02
CA LEU A 266 -22.90 -4.20 -18.54
C LEU A 266 -21.75 -4.51 -19.48
N ALA A 267 -21.77 -5.68 -20.13
CA ALA A 267 -20.73 -6.08 -21.06
C ALA A 267 -20.70 -5.17 -22.30
N ASP A 268 -21.89 -4.83 -22.85
CA ASP A 268 -21.99 -3.98 -24.01
C ASP A 268 -21.65 -2.52 -23.66
N PHE A 269 -22.09 -2.04 -22.49
CA PHE A 269 -21.69 -0.74 -21.97
C PHE A 269 -20.16 -0.65 -21.81
N PHE A 270 -19.54 -1.65 -21.21
CA PHE A 270 -18.09 -1.71 -21.06
C PHE A 270 -17.37 -1.70 -22.41
N ARG A 271 -17.78 -2.57 -23.35
CA ARG A 271 -17.21 -2.64 -24.70
C ARG A 271 -17.34 -1.33 -25.44
N LYS A 272 -18.49 -0.65 -25.33
CA LYS A 272 -18.73 0.66 -25.96
C LYS A 272 -17.76 1.72 -25.47
N LEU A 273 -17.54 1.84 -24.15
CA LEU A 273 -16.60 2.81 -23.60
C LEU A 273 -15.14 2.43 -23.93
N HIS A 274 -14.82 1.16 -23.86
CA HIS A 274 -13.50 0.64 -24.19
C HIS A 274 -13.15 0.90 -25.67
N SER A 275 -14.04 0.61 -26.61
CA SER A 275 -13.83 0.84 -28.06
C SER A 275 -13.83 2.32 -28.44
N SER A 276 -14.49 3.18 -27.67
CA SER A 276 -14.47 4.64 -27.88
C SER A 276 -13.18 5.30 -27.37
N SER A 277 -12.40 4.60 -26.56
CA SER A 277 -11.11 5.05 -26.07
C SER A 277 -10.08 5.10 -27.22
N ARG A 278 -9.15 6.06 -27.16
CA ARG A 278 -8.10 6.18 -28.17
C ARG A 278 -6.96 5.19 -27.95
N LEU A 279 -6.61 4.87 -26.71
CA LEU A 279 -5.55 3.93 -26.39
C LEU A 279 -6.02 2.49 -26.51
N PHE A 280 -7.19 2.17 -25.96
CA PHE A 280 -7.65 0.78 -25.86
C PHE A 280 -8.20 0.23 -27.18
N ARG A 281 -8.69 1.08 -28.09
CA ARG A 281 -9.08 0.64 -29.45
C ARG A 281 -7.91 0.09 -30.29
N THR A 282 -6.68 0.31 -29.87
CA THR A 282 -5.46 -0.21 -30.54
C THR A 282 -5.12 -1.63 -30.12
N LEU A 283 -5.84 -2.21 -29.16
CA LEU A 283 -5.65 -3.61 -28.76
C LEU A 283 -5.99 -4.55 -29.92
N PRO A 284 -5.41 -5.78 -29.92
CA PRO A 284 -5.63 -6.74 -30.99
C PRO A 284 -7.10 -6.99 -31.27
N ARG A 285 -7.48 -7.01 -32.55
CA ARG A 285 -8.90 -7.21 -32.98
C ARG A 285 -9.41 -8.61 -32.73
N ASP A 286 -8.51 -9.58 -32.57
CA ASP A 286 -8.79 -10.97 -32.24
C ASP A 286 -8.90 -11.20 -30.71
N ALA A 287 -8.94 -10.14 -29.94
CA ALA A 287 -9.12 -10.24 -28.50
C ALA A 287 -10.55 -10.65 -28.13
N GLU A 288 -10.67 -11.73 -27.39
CA GLU A 288 -11.93 -12.22 -26.86
C GLU A 288 -12.18 -11.68 -25.44
N PHE A 289 -13.39 -11.24 -25.22
CA PHE A 289 -13.84 -10.77 -23.92
C PHE A 289 -14.26 -11.98 -23.07
N ALA A 290 -13.42 -12.36 -22.10
CA ALA A 290 -13.61 -13.59 -21.33
C ALA A 290 -14.49 -13.40 -20.10
N GLU A 291 -14.25 -12.35 -19.31
CA GLU A 291 -14.94 -12.10 -18.04
C GLU A 291 -15.19 -10.61 -17.83
N LEU A 292 -16.28 -10.29 -17.13
CA LEU A 292 -16.56 -8.95 -16.61
C LEU A 292 -17.10 -9.06 -15.18
N GLU A 293 -16.42 -8.40 -14.28
CA GLU A 293 -16.84 -8.29 -12.89
C GLU A 293 -16.87 -6.84 -12.42
N ALA A 294 -17.53 -6.61 -11.30
CA ALA A 294 -17.65 -5.29 -10.69
C ALA A 294 -17.22 -5.32 -9.23
N CYS A 295 -16.51 -4.27 -8.80
CA CYS A 295 -16.15 -4.10 -7.40
C CYS A 295 -16.19 -2.63 -6.94
N ASP A 296 -16.37 -2.42 -5.63
CA ASP A 296 -16.27 -1.10 -5.02
C ASP A 296 -14.82 -0.61 -5.02
N ALA A 297 -14.57 0.50 -5.70
CA ALA A 297 -13.28 1.19 -5.75
C ALA A 297 -13.29 2.52 -4.99
N THR A 298 -14.31 2.76 -4.16
CA THR A 298 -14.44 3.98 -3.37
C THR A 298 -13.31 4.09 -2.36
N ARG A 299 -12.58 5.20 -2.40
CA ARG A 299 -11.56 5.51 -1.39
C ARG A 299 -12.19 5.93 -0.07
N PHE A 300 -11.53 5.61 1.03
CA PHE A 300 -11.96 6.01 2.37
C PHE A 300 -10.79 5.98 3.37
N SER A 301 -10.95 6.67 4.49
CA SER A 301 -10.07 6.59 5.66
C SER A 301 -10.89 6.27 6.91
N ASP A 302 -10.33 5.42 7.78
CA ASP A 302 -10.93 5.10 9.08
C ASP A 302 -10.56 6.17 10.11
N ALA A 303 -11.54 6.61 10.91
CA ALA A 303 -11.33 7.64 11.93
C ALA A 303 -10.49 7.16 13.12
N VAL A 304 -10.50 5.85 13.38
CA VAL A 304 -9.77 5.24 14.51
C VAL A 304 -9.01 4.01 14.01
N PRO A 305 -7.84 4.22 13.35
CA PRO A 305 -7.08 3.11 12.76
C PRO A 305 -6.34 2.25 13.78
N ILE A 306 -6.15 2.73 15.00
CA ILE A 306 -5.43 2.02 16.08
C ILE A 306 -5.97 2.42 17.45
N GLY A 307 -5.87 1.49 18.40
CA GLY A 307 -6.05 1.69 19.84
C GLY A 307 -5.10 0.77 20.61
N GLU A 308 -5.14 0.82 21.92
CA GLU A 308 -4.22 0.07 22.80
C GLU A 308 -4.27 -1.46 22.65
N ALA A 309 -5.32 -2.00 22.05
CA ALA A 309 -5.46 -3.44 21.87
C ALA A 309 -5.89 -3.85 20.45
N PHE A 310 -5.80 -2.96 19.50
CA PHE A 310 -6.09 -3.27 18.10
C PHE A 310 -5.39 -2.32 17.13
N VAL A 311 -5.19 -2.80 15.89
CA VAL A 311 -4.77 -2.00 14.74
C VAL A 311 -5.55 -2.43 13.50
N LYS A 312 -5.86 -1.49 12.61
CA LYS A 312 -6.43 -1.74 11.29
C LYS A 312 -5.37 -1.46 10.23
N LEU A 313 -5.19 -2.38 9.29
CA LEU A 313 -4.08 -2.39 8.34
C LEU A 313 -4.60 -2.42 6.89
N GLY A 314 -3.81 -1.85 5.98
CA GLY A 314 -4.17 -1.82 4.55
C GLY A 314 -5.54 -1.18 4.34
N GLU A 315 -6.36 -1.77 3.48
CA GLU A 315 -7.70 -1.24 3.19
C GLU A 315 -8.71 -1.38 4.35
N ALA A 316 -8.40 -2.08 5.45
CA ALA A 316 -9.23 -2.00 6.65
C ALA A 316 -9.12 -0.64 7.35
N SER A 317 -8.01 0.08 7.14
CA SER A 317 -7.74 1.43 7.63
C SER A 317 -7.89 2.51 6.56
N LEU A 318 -7.23 2.34 5.43
CA LEU A 318 -7.12 3.37 4.38
C LEU A 318 -7.19 2.74 2.99
N ALA A 319 -8.27 3.00 2.27
CA ALA A 319 -8.43 2.63 0.86
C ALA A 319 -8.07 3.81 -0.03
N LEU A 320 -7.05 3.63 -0.87
CA LEU A 320 -6.56 4.63 -1.81
C LEU A 320 -7.31 4.57 -3.14
N ASP A 321 -7.22 5.65 -3.92
CA ASP A 321 -7.69 5.65 -5.30
C ASP A 321 -6.82 4.72 -6.16
N PRO A 322 -7.41 3.80 -6.93
CA PRO A 322 -6.66 2.85 -7.76
C PRO A 322 -5.74 3.48 -8.80
N LEU A 323 -6.00 4.72 -9.20
CA LEU A 323 -5.16 5.48 -10.15
C LEU A 323 -3.68 5.53 -9.72
N SER A 324 -3.42 5.45 -8.42
CA SER A 324 -2.05 5.50 -7.89
C SER A 324 -1.27 4.19 -8.03
N SER A 325 -1.92 3.06 -8.23
CA SER A 325 -1.34 1.71 -8.17
C SER A 325 -0.53 1.44 -6.88
N MET A 326 -0.84 2.14 -5.78
CA MET A 326 -0.09 2.08 -4.52
C MET A 326 -0.76 1.24 -3.43
N GLY A 327 -1.90 0.61 -3.71
CA GLY A 327 -2.69 -0.09 -2.70
C GLY A 327 -1.91 -1.16 -1.95
N VAL A 328 -1.19 -2.04 -2.66
CA VAL A 328 -0.37 -3.11 -2.06
C VAL A 328 0.82 -2.53 -1.30
N GLN A 329 1.52 -1.55 -1.89
CA GLN A 329 2.65 -0.90 -1.22
C GLN A 329 2.22 -0.25 0.10
N LYS A 330 1.10 0.46 0.13
CA LYS A 330 0.56 1.06 1.36
C LYS A 330 0.07 0.02 2.35
N ALA A 331 -0.47 -1.09 1.90
CA ALA A 331 -0.85 -2.21 2.76
C ALA A 331 0.37 -2.76 3.51
N ILE A 332 1.49 -3.00 2.82
CA ILE A 332 2.75 -3.45 3.42
C ILE A 332 3.35 -2.38 4.35
N GLN A 333 3.37 -1.10 3.94
CA GLN A 333 3.85 0.00 4.77
C GLN A 333 3.06 0.11 6.08
N SER A 334 1.72 0.03 6.01
CA SER A 334 0.88 0.06 7.20
C SER A 334 1.10 -1.15 8.10
N ALA A 335 1.41 -2.32 7.53
CA ALA A 335 1.73 -3.53 8.28
C ALA A 335 3.03 -3.36 9.09
N VAL A 336 4.07 -2.82 8.47
CA VAL A 336 5.36 -2.55 9.15
C VAL A 336 5.19 -1.51 10.26
N ALA A 337 4.52 -0.40 9.97
CA ALA A 337 4.23 0.64 10.96
C ALA A 337 3.35 0.13 12.11
N GLY A 338 2.31 -0.64 11.77
CA GLY A 338 1.41 -1.24 12.74
C GLY A 338 2.08 -2.29 13.62
N ALA A 339 3.03 -3.07 13.08
CA ALA A 339 3.80 -4.03 13.85
C ALA A 339 4.71 -3.35 14.88
N ALA A 340 5.40 -2.26 14.51
CA ALA A 340 6.21 -1.49 15.45
C ALA A 340 5.34 -0.89 16.58
N ALA A 341 4.17 -0.34 16.25
CA ALA A 341 3.24 0.19 17.24
C ALA A 341 2.68 -0.92 18.16
N ALA A 342 2.21 -2.04 17.58
CA ALA A 342 1.67 -3.17 18.34
C ALA A 342 2.74 -3.81 19.24
N HIS A 343 3.96 -4.00 18.74
CA HIS A 343 5.08 -4.52 19.52
C HIS A 343 5.42 -3.59 20.70
N THR A 344 5.45 -2.27 20.48
CA THR A 344 5.67 -1.29 21.56
C THR A 344 4.62 -1.42 22.65
N ILE A 345 3.33 -1.50 22.28
CA ILE A 345 2.21 -1.65 23.22
C ILE A 345 2.31 -2.97 24.00
N LEU A 346 2.49 -4.09 23.28
CA LEU A 346 2.50 -5.43 23.89
C LEU A 346 3.71 -5.69 24.78
N SER A 347 4.84 -5.04 24.49
CA SER A 347 6.08 -5.13 25.27
C SER A 347 6.14 -4.10 26.41
N GLY A 348 5.04 -3.43 26.75
CA GLY A 348 4.98 -2.48 27.87
C GLY A 348 5.70 -1.15 27.62
N GLY A 349 5.94 -0.77 26.34
CA GLY A 349 6.45 0.54 25.97
C GLY A 349 5.37 1.65 26.01
N ASP A 350 5.71 2.83 25.49
CA ASP A 350 4.79 3.99 25.48
C ASP A 350 3.64 3.75 24.49
N SER A 351 2.53 3.23 25.00
CA SER A 351 1.32 2.97 24.22
C SER A 351 0.73 4.24 23.59
N LYS A 352 0.84 5.39 24.27
CA LYS A 352 0.34 6.66 23.76
C LYS A 352 1.14 7.11 22.55
N ALA A 353 2.47 7.09 22.66
CA ALA A 353 3.36 7.40 21.54
C ALA A 353 3.15 6.44 20.36
N ALA A 354 2.95 5.14 20.62
CA ALA A 354 2.69 4.14 19.58
C ALA A 354 1.37 4.41 18.83
N VAL A 355 0.30 4.74 19.55
CA VAL A 355 -1.00 5.10 18.97
C VAL A 355 -0.91 6.39 18.18
N GLU A 356 -0.25 7.42 18.71
CA GLU A 356 -0.04 8.70 18.04
C GLU A 356 0.76 8.54 16.75
N PHE A 357 1.87 7.79 16.80
CA PHE A 357 2.70 7.47 15.64
C PHE A 357 1.87 6.87 14.49
N PHE A 358 1.12 5.80 14.76
CA PHE A 358 0.39 5.12 13.71
C PHE A 358 -0.76 5.97 13.14
N ARG A 359 -1.47 6.74 13.98
CA ARG A 359 -2.48 7.70 13.53
C ARG A 359 -1.87 8.76 12.62
N ALA A 360 -0.78 9.39 13.05
CA ALA A 360 -0.08 10.41 12.27
C ALA A 360 0.43 9.87 10.93
N ASP A 361 0.90 8.62 10.89
CA ASP A 361 1.33 7.95 9.65
C ASP A 361 0.17 7.72 8.68
N GLN A 362 -0.99 7.24 9.18
CA GLN A 362 -2.18 7.04 8.35
C GLN A 362 -2.74 8.37 7.83
N ASP A 363 -2.81 9.38 8.67
CA ASP A 363 -3.27 10.72 8.29
C ASP A 363 -2.34 11.38 7.26
N ALA A 364 -1.03 11.24 7.41
CA ALA A 364 -0.07 11.74 6.44
C ALA A 364 -0.21 11.00 5.10
N SER A 365 -0.37 9.68 5.12
CA SER A 365 -0.62 8.87 3.93
C SER A 365 -1.91 9.29 3.22
N HIS A 366 -2.97 9.53 3.97
CA HIS A 366 -4.24 10.03 3.42
C HIS A 366 -4.06 11.42 2.77
N ARG A 367 -3.46 12.39 3.48
CA ARG A 367 -3.23 13.75 2.94
C ARG A 367 -2.34 13.77 1.69
N GLU A 368 -1.28 12.97 1.69
CA GLU A 368 -0.40 12.84 0.52
C GLU A 368 -1.16 12.31 -0.70
N HIS A 369 -1.99 11.30 -0.48
CA HIS A 369 -2.80 10.71 -1.54
C HIS A 369 -3.86 11.68 -2.07
N GLU A 370 -4.57 12.40 -1.17
CA GLU A 370 -5.54 13.43 -1.55
C GLU A 370 -4.89 14.55 -2.37
N SER A 371 -3.71 15.01 -1.98
CA SER A 371 -2.95 16.02 -2.72
C SER A 371 -2.53 15.51 -4.11
N TRP A 372 -2.15 14.23 -4.19
CA TRP A 372 -1.76 13.61 -5.46
C TRP A 372 -2.96 13.47 -6.40
N ILE A 373 -4.12 12.98 -5.92
CA ILE A 373 -5.36 12.86 -6.70
C ILE A 373 -5.86 14.23 -7.15
N ALA A 374 -5.78 15.26 -6.29
CA ALA A 374 -6.17 16.62 -6.65
C ALA A 374 -5.40 17.16 -7.87
N GLY A 375 -4.12 16.78 -8.01
CA GLY A 375 -3.30 17.12 -9.17
C GLY A 375 -3.87 16.56 -10.49
N TYR A 376 -4.42 15.35 -10.47
CA TYR A 376 -5.05 14.73 -11.65
C TYR A 376 -6.47 15.27 -11.89
N SER A 377 -7.29 15.36 -10.85
CA SER A 377 -8.67 15.84 -10.94
C SER A 377 -8.77 17.33 -11.26
N GLY A 378 -7.74 18.12 -10.96
CA GLY A 378 -7.65 19.55 -11.24
C GLY A 378 -7.30 19.89 -12.69
N GLN A 379 -6.85 18.92 -13.49
CA GLN A 379 -6.55 19.14 -14.91
C GLN A 379 -7.84 19.37 -15.72
N PRO A 380 -7.75 20.05 -16.89
CA PRO A 380 -8.88 20.18 -17.79
C PRO A 380 -9.45 18.80 -18.11
N SER A 381 -10.69 18.54 -17.79
CA SER A 381 -11.32 17.23 -18.00
C SER A 381 -12.21 17.24 -19.24
N PRO A 382 -12.29 16.11 -19.98
CA PRO A 382 -13.30 15.99 -21.03
C PRO A 382 -14.71 15.94 -20.39
N GLY A 383 -15.63 16.77 -20.88
CA GLY A 383 -17.03 16.62 -20.57
C GLY A 383 -17.72 17.79 -19.84
N PRO A 384 -19.06 17.71 -19.69
CA PRO A 384 -19.89 18.77 -19.14
C PRO A 384 -19.66 19.00 -17.62
N ARG A 385 -20.31 20.05 -17.11
CA ARG A 385 -20.15 20.52 -15.71
C ARG A 385 -20.40 19.49 -14.61
N ASP A 386 -21.19 18.43 -14.85
CA ASP A 386 -21.53 17.37 -13.90
C ASP A 386 -20.80 16.05 -14.13
N SER A 387 -19.64 16.09 -14.81
CA SER A 387 -18.84 14.90 -15.13
C SER A 387 -18.20 14.27 -13.89
N PHE A 388 -17.79 13.01 -14.03
CA PHE A 388 -17.00 12.25 -13.05
C PHE A 388 -15.86 13.08 -12.42
N TRP A 389 -15.12 13.83 -13.24
CA TRP A 389 -13.96 14.62 -12.84
C TRP A 389 -14.34 15.81 -11.95
N ARG A 390 -15.44 16.46 -12.22
CA ARG A 390 -15.86 17.65 -11.50
C ARG A 390 -16.29 17.36 -10.06
N ARG A 391 -16.93 16.22 -9.85
CA ARG A 391 -17.31 15.74 -8.51
C ARG A 391 -16.09 15.38 -7.64
N ARG A 392 -14.92 15.20 -8.26
CA ARG A 392 -13.65 14.83 -7.58
C ARG A 392 -12.66 15.97 -7.50
N ARG A 393 -12.99 17.14 -8.05
CA ARG A 393 -12.14 18.33 -7.91
C ARG A 393 -12.09 18.76 -6.46
N SER A 394 -10.90 18.71 -5.86
CA SER A 394 -10.63 19.31 -4.56
C SER A 394 -10.44 20.81 -4.71
N ALA A 395 -10.94 21.58 -3.73
CA ALA A 395 -10.67 23.02 -3.65
C ALA A 395 -9.19 23.36 -3.37
N ARG A 396 -8.39 22.37 -2.95
CA ARG A 396 -6.95 22.56 -2.70
C ARG A 396 -6.16 22.36 -3.99
N ARG A 397 -5.49 23.42 -4.44
CA ARG A 397 -4.42 23.31 -5.45
C ARG A 397 -3.24 22.51 -4.87
N PRO A 398 -2.64 21.57 -5.62
CA PRO A 398 -1.38 20.96 -5.20
C PRO A 398 -0.32 22.06 -5.10
N SER A 399 0.41 22.10 -3.99
CA SER A 399 1.60 22.93 -3.89
C SER A 399 2.62 22.41 -4.92
N GLN A 400 2.89 23.17 -5.95
CA GLN A 400 4.01 22.91 -6.85
C GLN A 400 5.29 23.13 -6.04
N ARG A 401 6.14 22.10 -5.96
CA ARG A 401 7.51 22.28 -5.46
C ARG A 401 8.27 23.15 -6.48
N PRO A 402 8.98 24.17 -6.04
CA PRO A 402 9.99 24.79 -6.90
C PRO A 402 11.00 23.72 -7.32
N GLY A 403 11.29 23.64 -8.61
CA GLY A 403 12.37 22.79 -9.12
C GLY A 403 13.67 23.17 -8.43
N GLY A 404 14.46 22.16 -8.05
CA GLY A 404 15.72 22.37 -7.35
C GLY A 404 16.66 23.32 -8.12
N ALA A 405 16.81 24.54 -7.63
CA ALA A 405 17.87 25.41 -8.01
C ALA A 405 19.17 24.85 -7.39
N THR A 406 20.19 24.67 -8.20
CA THR A 406 21.56 24.47 -7.72
C THR A 406 21.99 25.74 -6.99
N VAL A 407 21.98 25.69 -5.66
CA VAL A 407 22.44 26.79 -4.82
C VAL A 407 23.96 26.68 -4.73
N PRO A 408 24.73 27.76 -5.05
CA PRO A 408 26.16 27.79 -4.78
C PRO A 408 26.41 27.56 -3.28
N LEU A 409 27.41 26.76 -2.94
CA LEU A 409 27.85 26.47 -1.57
C LEU A 409 28.48 27.73 -0.94
N GLY A 410 27.66 28.75 -0.69
CA GLY A 410 27.98 29.83 0.25
C GLY A 410 27.81 29.37 1.70
N ARG A 411 28.02 30.27 2.64
CA ARG A 411 27.71 29.96 4.07
C ARG A 411 26.23 29.63 4.21
N LEU A 412 25.93 28.37 4.54
CA LEU A 412 24.57 27.91 4.79
C LEU A 412 24.20 28.16 6.27
N GLY A 413 22.98 28.50 6.51
CA GLY A 413 22.38 28.63 7.85
C GLY A 413 21.10 27.84 7.97
N LEU A 414 20.67 27.63 9.20
CA LEU A 414 19.39 26.98 9.47
C LEU A 414 18.24 27.93 9.08
N SER A 415 17.26 27.40 8.35
CA SER A 415 16.03 28.16 8.02
C SER A 415 15.28 28.55 9.30
N PRO A 416 14.76 29.79 9.41
CA PRO A 416 13.96 30.21 10.56
C PRO A 416 12.63 29.47 10.68
N ALA A 417 12.20 28.79 9.63
CA ALA A 417 10.99 27.95 9.63
C ALA A 417 11.21 26.55 10.23
N VAL A 418 12.46 26.16 10.50
CA VAL A 418 12.79 24.87 11.12
C VAL A 418 12.36 24.87 12.58
N ARG A 419 11.68 23.80 12.98
CA ARG A 419 11.40 23.48 14.38
C ARG A 419 11.85 22.05 14.66
N ILE A 420 12.41 21.82 15.84
CA ILE A 420 12.80 20.49 16.32
C ILE A 420 11.92 20.18 17.52
N LEU A 421 11.08 19.15 17.39
CA LEU A 421 10.11 18.78 18.42
C LEU A 421 10.19 17.28 18.70
N PRO A 422 9.96 16.85 19.97
CA PRO A 422 9.78 15.42 20.27
C PRO A 422 8.64 14.86 19.47
N THR A 423 8.90 13.74 18.75
CA THR A 423 7.94 13.13 17.83
C THR A 423 8.06 11.60 17.93
N PRO A 424 6.96 10.86 17.96
CA PRO A 424 7.02 9.41 17.99
C PRO A 424 7.52 8.90 16.63
N CYS A 425 8.59 8.11 16.65
CA CYS A 425 9.28 7.57 15.47
C CYS A 425 9.62 6.10 15.68
N ILE A 426 9.75 5.34 14.59
CA ILE A 426 10.28 3.97 14.66
C ILE A 426 11.79 4.03 14.91
N VAL A 427 12.22 3.34 15.97
CA VAL A 427 13.62 3.11 16.32
C VAL A 427 13.82 1.60 16.48
N GLY A 428 14.54 0.97 15.56
CA GLY A 428 14.57 -0.48 15.48
C GLY A 428 13.18 -1.05 15.21
N ASP A 429 12.64 -1.78 16.18
CA ASP A 429 11.35 -2.44 16.09
C ASP A 429 10.26 -1.80 16.98
N ARG A 430 10.55 -0.67 17.62
CA ARG A 430 9.67 0.02 18.56
C ARG A 430 9.41 1.46 18.14
N VAL A 431 8.35 2.02 18.71
CA VAL A 431 8.08 3.45 18.64
C VAL A 431 8.67 4.13 19.86
N GLU A 432 9.49 5.14 19.63
CA GLU A 432 10.12 5.95 20.67
C GLU A 432 9.96 7.43 20.34
N MET A 433 9.95 8.28 21.37
CA MET A 433 9.98 9.73 21.19
C MET A 433 11.40 10.18 20.79
N ARG A 434 11.52 10.84 19.63
CA ARG A 434 12.79 11.36 19.12
C ARG A 434 12.64 12.80 18.65
N PRO A 435 13.70 13.64 18.76
CA PRO A 435 13.71 14.95 18.16
C PRO A 435 13.57 14.84 16.64
N ALA A 436 12.50 15.39 16.07
CA ALA A 436 12.27 15.39 14.63
C ALA A 436 12.22 16.82 14.08
N VAL A 437 12.70 16.96 12.86
CA VAL A 437 12.75 18.23 12.13
C VAL A 437 11.40 18.46 11.45
N TYR A 438 10.79 19.58 11.74
CA TYR A 438 9.60 20.11 11.09
C TYR A 438 9.99 21.28 10.19
N HIS A 439 9.45 21.31 8.99
CA HIS A 439 9.55 22.45 8.07
C HIS A 439 8.36 22.44 7.10
N PRO A 440 7.84 23.60 6.63
CA PRO A 440 6.69 23.63 5.71
C PRO A 440 6.89 22.82 4.41
N ASN A 441 8.12 22.68 3.94
CA ASN A 441 8.47 21.91 2.76
C ASN A 441 8.54 20.39 3.01
N LEU A 442 8.52 19.96 4.27
CA LEU A 442 8.48 18.55 4.63
C LEU A 442 7.03 18.05 4.69
N ARG A 443 6.76 16.95 4.03
CA ARG A 443 5.43 16.31 4.10
C ARG A 443 5.15 15.69 5.46
N ARG A 444 6.21 15.29 6.17
CA ARG A 444 6.20 14.67 7.50
C ARG A 444 7.39 15.17 8.29
N PRO A 445 7.32 15.19 9.63
CA PRO A 445 8.50 15.38 10.46
C PRO A 445 9.53 14.29 10.16
N VAL A 446 10.82 14.65 10.20
CA VAL A 446 11.91 13.73 9.88
C VAL A 446 12.90 13.69 11.04
N ALA A 447 12.98 12.54 11.73
CA ALA A 447 13.96 12.30 12.77
C ALA A 447 15.25 11.70 12.20
N TYR A 448 15.12 10.80 11.23
CA TYR A 448 16.24 10.09 10.62
C TYR A 448 16.24 10.24 9.10
N LEU A 449 17.42 10.42 8.50
CA LEU A 449 17.62 10.39 7.06
C LEU A 449 18.84 9.52 6.74
N GLY A 450 18.65 8.43 5.97
CA GLY A 450 19.72 7.49 5.65
C GLY A 450 20.34 6.83 6.90
N GLY A 451 19.54 6.61 7.97
CA GLY A 451 19.99 6.05 9.26
C GLY A 451 20.77 7.03 10.13
N VAL A 452 20.74 8.33 9.83
CA VAL A 452 21.39 9.38 10.63
C VAL A 452 20.32 10.25 11.29
N GLU A 453 20.46 10.52 12.58
CA GLU A 453 19.60 11.47 13.29
C GLU A 453 19.81 12.89 12.75
N LEU A 454 18.74 13.57 12.34
CA LEU A 454 18.85 14.90 11.73
C LEU A 454 19.03 16.03 12.76
N ALA A 455 18.33 15.97 13.89
CA ALA A 455 18.34 17.06 14.86
C ALA A 455 19.77 17.38 15.37
N PRO A 456 20.61 16.40 15.76
CA PRO A 456 21.99 16.68 16.14
C PRO A 456 22.83 17.27 15.02
N LEU A 457 22.59 16.90 13.76
CA LEU A 457 23.33 17.44 12.60
C LEU A 457 23.04 18.91 12.33
N LEU A 458 21.88 19.40 12.76
CA LEU A 458 21.49 20.80 12.56
C LEU A 458 21.98 21.73 13.69
N THR A 459 22.32 21.16 14.85
CA THR A 459 22.70 21.89 16.06
C THR A 459 24.19 21.76 16.41
N ASN A 460 24.86 20.70 15.91
CA ASN A 460 26.24 20.38 16.22
C ASN A 460 27.09 20.20 14.94
N PRO A 461 28.43 20.25 15.05
CA PRO A 461 29.30 19.85 13.95
C PRO A 461 29.00 18.41 13.50
N TRP A 462 29.07 18.20 12.18
CA TRP A 462 28.80 16.85 11.63
C TRP A 462 29.85 15.85 12.10
N PRO A 463 29.45 14.62 12.44
CA PRO A 463 30.39 13.61 12.96
C PRO A 463 31.46 13.27 11.93
N ALA A 464 32.71 13.17 12.36
CA ALA A 464 33.84 12.78 11.49
C ALA A 464 33.68 11.34 10.93
N SER A 465 32.85 10.51 11.57
CA SER A 465 32.51 9.16 11.10
C SER A 465 31.55 9.14 9.90
N LEU A 466 30.98 10.27 9.52
CA LEU A 466 30.07 10.36 8.38
C LEU A 466 30.87 10.37 7.09
N SER A 467 30.67 9.37 6.20
CA SER A 467 31.37 9.34 4.91
C SER A 467 31.04 10.57 4.06
N ALA A 468 32.01 11.03 3.25
CA ALA A 468 31.84 12.21 2.39
C ALA A 468 30.61 12.08 1.46
N THR A 469 30.38 10.89 0.89
CA THR A 469 29.22 10.62 0.02
C THR A 469 27.90 10.79 0.79
N LYS A 470 27.83 10.28 2.01
CA LYS A 470 26.63 10.37 2.85
C LYS A 470 26.39 11.80 3.32
N ALA A 471 27.46 12.51 3.67
CA ALA A 471 27.40 13.93 4.03
C ALA A 471 26.89 14.78 2.85
N ALA A 472 27.41 14.57 1.64
CA ALA A 472 26.95 15.27 0.44
C ALA A 472 25.47 15.01 0.13
N ALA A 473 25.01 13.77 0.24
CA ALA A 473 23.61 13.39 0.03
C ALA A 473 22.67 14.07 1.06
N LEU A 474 23.08 14.09 2.33
CA LEU A 474 22.33 14.77 3.42
C LEU A 474 22.28 16.28 3.18
N ALA A 475 23.42 16.91 2.84
CA ALA A 475 23.47 18.34 2.54
C ALA A 475 22.57 18.71 1.35
N THR A 476 22.62 17.94 0.28
CA THR A 476 21.76 18.13 -0.89
C THR A 476 20.29 18.04 -0.52
N TRP A 477 19.91 17.06 0.29
CA TRP A 477 18.53 16.90 0.74
C TRP A 477 18.08 18.07 1.63
N LEU A 478 18.93 18.51 2.57
CA LEU A 478 18.64 19.64 3.48
C LEU A 478 18.44 20.95 2.72
N VAL A 479 19.29 21.22 1.73
CA VAL A 479 19.19 22.40 0.85
C VAL A 479 17.95 22.30 -0.04
N SER A 480 17.70 21.15 -0.68
CA SER A 480 16.53 20.95 -1.56
C SER A 480 15.18 21.06 -0.85
N ASN A 481 15.15 20.89 0.47
CA ASN A 481 13.95 21.09 1.29
C ASN A 481 13.98 22.42 2.05
N GLU A 482 14.92 23.30 1.76
CA GLU A 482 15.10 24.63 2.40
C GLU A 482 15.27 24.55 3.92
N ILE A 483 15.74 23.42 4.45
CA ILE A 483 16.13 23.26 5.85
C ILE A 483 17.41 24.06 6.14
N LEU A 484 18.36 24.00 5.18
CA LEU A 484 19.53 24.85 5.10
C LEU A 484 19.34 25.84 3.97
N VAL A 485 19.55 27.13 4.25
CA VAL A 485 19.40 28.23 3.30
C VAL A 485 20.67 29.09 3.29
N PRO A 486 21.00 29.81 2.20
CA PRO A 486 22.09 30.78 2.18
C PRO A 486 21.94 31.81 3.30
N ARG A 487 23.05 32.13 3.96
CA ARG A 487 23.13 33.23 4.95
C ARG A 487 23.33 34.58 4.28
#